data_0d931cf401228242ecc7f91d39991c82
#
_entry.id   0d931cf401228242ecc7f91d39991c82
#
_cell.length_a   1.000
_cell.length_b   1.000
_cell.length_c   1.000
_cell.angle_alpha   90.00
_cell.angle_beta   90.00
_cell.angle_gamma   90.00
#
_symmetry.space_group_name_H-M   'P 1'
#
loop_
_entity.id
_entity.type
_entity.pdbx_description
1 polymer ?
#
loop_
_entity_poly.entity_id
_entity_poly.type
_entity_poly.pdbx_seq_one_letter_code
_entity_poly.pdbx_strand_id
1 'polypeptide(L)'
;MSYILYRKYDIQYGKKTMGQALKQRAQNEPLILSYMDRSGKIGIAQVADGFGMSRGQLAETAGLSRETLYRAERSGAAKAQGRLREMLEIISRVSDWAGGKEQAMAWYRAQPLPAFGGRTAEALVKDGKAGAVRDYLDHMAVGGFA
;
A
#
# COMPACT_ATOMS: atom_id res chain seq x y z
N MET A 1 1.23 -17.85 -2.86
CA MET A 1 2.43 -17.09 -3.27
C MET A 1 3.30 -16.69 -2.11
N SER A 2 2.76 -16.09 -1.05
CA SER A 2 3.53 -15.74 0.15
C SER A 2 4.17 -16.98 0.82
N TYR A 3 3.51 -18.13 0.82
CA TYR A 3 4.03 -19.37 1.40
C TYR A 3 5.23 -19.94 0.64
N ILE A 4 5.21 -19.89 -0.68
CA ILE A 4 6.33 -20.36 -1.52
C ILE A 4 7.55 -19.43 -1.38
N LEU A 5 7.31 -18.12 -1.30
CA LEU A 5 8.36 -17.12 -1.01
C LEU A 5 8.93 -17.31 0.39
N TYR A 6 8.10 -17.61 1.38
CA TYR A 6 8.50 -17.88 2.76
C TYR A 6 9.41 -19.11 2.84
N ARG A 7 9.03 -20.19 2.18
CA ARG A 7 9.81 -21.43 2.13
C ARG A 7 11.14 -21.26 1.41
N LYS A 8 11.16 -20.48 0.33
CA LYS A 8 12.39 -20.15 -0.38
C LYS A 8 13.32 -19.31 0.49
N TYR A 9 12.77 -18.46 1.33
CA TYR A 9 13.50 -17.67 2.30
C TYR A 9 14.11 -18.56 3.40
N ASP A 10 13.35 -19.45 3.96
CA ASP A 10 13.82 -20.38 5.01
C ASP A 10 14.96 -21.26 4.53
N ILE A 11 14.89 -21.75 3.30
CA ILE A 11 15.92 -22.60 2.71
C ILE A 11 17.20 -21.80 2.42
N GLN A 12 17.05 -20.54 1.99
CA GLN A 12 18.17 -19.72 1.53
C GLN A 12 18.86 -18.97 2.69
N TYR A 13 18.15 -18.70 3.78
CA TYR A 13 18.59 -17.80 4.84
C TYR A 13 18.54 -18.38 6.25
N GLY A 14 18.41 -19.71 6.38
CA GLY A 14 18.24 -20.40 7.67
C GLY A 14 19.36 -20.26 8.68
N LYS A 15 20.50 -19.63 8.33
CA LYS A 15 21.64 -19.38 9.23
C LYS A 15 22.09 -17.93 9.17
N LYS A 16 21.19 -17.00 9.44
CA LYS A 16 21.50 -15.58 9.41
C LYS A 16 22.19 -15.09 10.67
N THR A 17 23.12 -14.15 10.50
CA THR A 17 23.62 -13.35 11.61
C THR A 17 22.51 -12.46 12.15
N MET A 18 22.62 -12.01 13.41
CA MET A 18 21.67 -11.05 14.00
C MET A 18 21.54 -9.78 13.16
N GLY A 19 22.64 -9.27 12.62
CA GLY A 19 22.62 -8.09 11.73
C GLY A 19 21.84 -8.32 10.45
N GLN A 20 21.97 -9.49 9.83
CA GLN A 20 21.19 -9.84 8.64
C GLN A 20 19.70 -10.04 8.98
N ALA A 21 19.40 -10.65 10.13
CA ALA A 21 18.02 -10.79 10.59
C ALA A 21 17.36 -9.44 10.84
N LEU A 22 18.07 -8.49 11.44
CA LEU A 22 17.58 -7.11 11.67
C LEU A 22 17.38 -6.36 10.37
N LYS A 23 18.31 -6.46 9.42
CA LYS A 23 18.17 -5.86 8.09
C LYS A 23 16.95 -6.42 7.35
N GLN A 24 16.73 -7.72 7.45
CA GLN A 24 15.60 -8.38 6.81
C GLN A 24 14.28 -8.03 7.49
N ARG A 25 14.28 -7.85 8.82
CA ARG A 25 13.13 -7.37 9.56
C ARG A 25 12.73 -5.96 9.12
N ALA A 26 13.70 -5.08 8.94
CA ALA A 26 13.49 -3.73 8.40
C ALA A 26 12.95 -3.76 6.97
N GLN A 27 13.41 -4.71 6.14
CA GLN A 27 12.93 -4.88 4.77
C GLN A 27 11.54 -5.52 4.70
N ASN A 28 11.12 -6.24 5.75
CA ASN A 28 9.83 -6.92 5.82
C ASN A 28 8.77 -6.09 6.56
N GLU A 29 9.10 -4.91 7.04
CA GLU A 29 8.10 -4.02 7.61
C GLU A 29 7.13 -3.56 6.54
N PRO A 30 5.81 -3.49 6.85
CA PRO A 30 4.84 -2.98 5.90
C PRO A 30 5.23 -1.60 5.39
N LEU A 31 5.16 -1.42 4.08
CA LEU A 31 5.53 -0.18 3.41
C LEU A 31 4.85 1.06 4.01
N ILE A 32 3.59 0.92 4.44
CA ILE A 32 2.82 2.01 5.04
C ILE A 32 3.53 2.62 6.25
N LEU A 33 4.24 1.81 7.04
CA LEU A 33 4.93 2.29 8.25
C LEU A 33 6.04 3.29 7.93
N SER A 34 6.63 3.23 6.75
CA SER A 34 7.65 4.18 6.32
C SER A 34 7.09 5.59 6.06
N TYR A 35 5.77 5.71 5.95
CA TYR A 35 5.08 6.98 5.72
C TYR A 35 4.29 7.48 6.93
N MET A 36 4.35 6.77 8.06
CA MET A 36 3.63 7.15 9.28
C MET A 36 4.59 7.69 10.33
N ASP A 37 4.14 8.70 11.06
CA ASP A 37 4.84 9.14 12.27
C ASP A 37 4.41 8.27 13.48
N ARG A 38 4.95 8.57 14.67
CA ARG A 38 4.65 7.81 15.89
C ARG A 38 3.18 7.88 16.31
N SER A 39 2.46 8.95 15.90
CA SER A 39 1.04 9.10 16.19
C SER A 39 0.15 8.36 15.18
N GLY A 40 0.74 7.78 14.13
CA GLY A 40 0.02 7.13 13.04
C GLY A 40 -0.44 8.09 11.95
N LYS A 41 0.03 9.35 11.96
CA LYS A 41 -0.26 10.33 10.94
C LYS A 41 0.58 10.06 9.69
N ILE A 42 -0.08 10.05 8.53
CA ILE A 42 0.56 9.89 7.23
C ILE A 42 1.21 11.21 6.81
N GLY A 43 2.49 11.15 6.46
CA GLY A 43 3.23 12.30 5.91
C GLY A 43 2.96 12.46 4.42
N ILE A 44 2.21 13.49 4.05
CA ILE A 44 1.80 13.73 2.65
C ILE A 44 3.02 13.98 1.76
N ALA A 45 3.96 14.81 2.21
CA ALA A 45 5.19 15.07 1.48
C ALA A 45 6.00 13.78 1.26
N GLN A 46 6.11 12.97 2.29
CA GLN A 46 6.85 11.71 2.24
C GLN A 46 6.22 10.73 1.25
N VAL A 47 4.89 10.65 1.21
CA VAL A 47 4.19 9.79 0.24
C VAL A 47 4.43 10.29 -1.18
N ALA A 48 4.24 11.58 -1.43
CA ALA A 48 4.45 12.17 -2.75
C ALA A 48 5.88 11.92 -3.23
N ASP A 49 6.87 12.23 -2.39
CA ASP A 49 8.29 12.02 -2.72
C ASP A 49 8.60 10.53 -2.93
N GLY A 50 8.08 9.67 -2.07
CA GLY A 50 8.33 8.23 -2.13
C GLY A 50 7.83 7.57 -3.39
N PHE A 51 6.75 8.07 -3.98
CA PHE A 51 6.18 7.56 -5.24
C PHE A 51 6.51 8.44 -6.45
N GLY A 52 7.33 9.48 -6.28
CA GLY A 52 7.68 10.38 -7.38
C GLY A 52 6.49 11.17 -7.93
N MET A 53 5.54 11.52 -7.09
CA MET A 53 4.32 12.23 -7.45
C MET A 53 4.35 13.68 -7.00
N SER A 54 3.72 14.56 -7.78
CA SER A 54 3.34 15.88 -7.28
C SER A 54 2.17 15.75 -6.30
N ARG A 55 1.92 16.81 -5.48
CA ARG A 55 0.73 16.84 -4.61
C ARG A 55 -0.56 16.71 -5.42
N GLY A 56 -0.61 17.30 -6.59
CA GLY A 56 -1.78 17.19 -7.48
C GLY A 56 -2.02 15.77 -7.97
N GLN A 57 -0.96 15.07 -8.33
CA GLN A 57 -1.04 13.66 -8.73
C GLN A 57 -1.45 12.76 -7.55
N LEU A 58 -0.92 13.03 -6.37
CA LEU A 58 -1.31 12.30 -5.16
C LEU A 58 -2.78 12.53 -4.81
N ALA A 59 -3.24 13.78 -4.88
CA ALA A 59 -4.64 14.12 -4.66
C ALA A 59 -5.56 13.36 -5.63
N GLU A 60 -5.23 13.37 -6.91
CA GLU A 60 -5.98 12.64 -7.94
C GLU A 60 -6.03 11.14 -7.64
N THR A 61 -4.89 10.53 -7.34
CA THR A 61 -4.77 9.10 -7.04
C THR A 61 -5.59 8.72 -5.81
N ALA A 62 -5.61 9.58 -4.80
CA ALA A 62 -6.38 9.36 -3.56
C ALA A 62 -7.86 9.76 -3.68
N GLY A 63 -8.26 10.39 -4.79
CA GLY A 63 -9.63 10.88 -4.97
C GLY A 63 -9.97 12.06 -4.06
N LEU A 64 -8.99 12.93 -3.83
CA LEU A 64 -9.12 14.14 -3.02
C LEU A 64 -8.89 15.37 -3.89
N SER A 65 -9.51 16.50 -3.52
CA SER A 65 -9.17 17.77 -4.16
C SER A 65 -7.78 18.22 -3.69
N ARG A 66 -7.11 19.02 -4.51
CA ARG A 66 -5.83 19.62 -4.13
C ARG A 66 -5.94 20.42 -2.84
N GLU A 67 -7.03 21.19 -2.69
CA GLU A 67 -7.30 21.96 -1.48
C GLU A 67 -7.42 21.08 -0.24
N THR A 68 -8.15 19.98 -0.35
CA THR A 68 -8.32 19.02 0.76
C THR A 68 -6.96 18.45 1.17
N LEU A 69 -6.11 18.10 0.20
CA LEU A 69 -4.79 17.58 0.47
C LEU A 69 -3.89 18.63 1.12
N TYR A 70 -3.91 19.87 0.63
CA TYR A 70 -3.15 21.00 1.21
C TYR A 70 -3.56 21.27 2.65
N ARG A 71 -4.87 21.29 2.93
CA ARG A 71 -5.36 21.47 4.30
C ARG A 71 -4.91 20.33 5.20
N ALA A 72 -5.00 19.09 4.71
CA ALA A 72 -4.58 17.91 5.47
C ALA A 72 -3.09 17.93 5.79
N GLU A 73 -2.26 18.42 4.88
CA GLU A 73 -0.81 18.55 5.10
C GLU A 73 -0.51 19.50 6.27
N ARG A 74 -1.32 20.55 6.44
CA ARG A 74 -1.15 21.53 7.51
C ARG A 74 -1.84 21.14 8.81
N SER A 75 -3.04 20.56 8.72
CA SER A 75 -3.91 20.33 9.90
C SER A 75 -4.08 18.87 10.29
N GLY A 76 -3.67 17.93 9.42
CA GLY A 76 -3.87 16.49 9.66
C GLY A 76 -5.33 16.06 9.60
N ALA A 77 -6.14 16.68 8.73
CA ALA A 77 -7.58 16.41 8.64
C ALA A 77 -7.90 14.92 8.48
N ALA A 78 -8.81 14.42 9.31
CA ALA A 78 -9.11 13.00 9.44
C ALA A 78 -9.60 12.34 8.14
N LYS A 79 -10.38 13.05 7.33
CA LYS A 79 -10.91 12.53 6.06
C LYS A 79 -9.79 12.21 5.07
N ALA A 80 -8.85 13.12 4.89
CA ALA A 80 -7.73 12.92 3.99
C ALA A 80 -6.78 11.86 4.52
N GLN A 81 -6.50 11.87 5.82
CA GLN A 81 -5.67 10.85 6.47
C GLN A 81 -6.29 9.46 6.32
N GLY A 82 -7.58 9.32 6.50
CA GLY A 82 -8.31 8.07 6.31
C GLY A 82 -8.18 7.54 4.89
N ARG A 83 -8.36 8.40 3.88
CA ARG A 83 -8.25 8.01 2.48
C ARG A 83 -6.81 7.60 2.11
N LEU A 84 -5.82 8.36 2.55
CA LEU A 84 -4.41 8.01 2.31
C LEU A 84 -4.04 6.70 2.99
N ARG A 85 -4.56 6.46 4.19
CA ARG A 85 -4.35 5.20 4.90
C ARG A 85 -4.93 4.01 4.12
N GLU A 86 -6.16 4.11 3.66
CA GLU A 86 -6.80 3.06 2.85
C GLU A 86 -5.99 2.74 1.60
N MET A 87 -5.55 3.75 0.88
CA MET A 87 -4.71 3.61 -0.31
C MET A 87 -3.38 2.92 0.03
N LEU A 88 -2.68 3.41 1.04
CA LEU A 88 -1.36 2.90 1.40
C LEU A 88 -1.40 1.50 2.01
N GLU A 89 -2.45 1.15 2.76
CA GLU A 89 -2.63 -0.21 3.28
C GLU A 89 -2.73 -1.22 2.13
N ILE A 90 -3.50 -0.90 1.10
CA ILE A 90 -3.67 -1.77 -0.06
C ILE A 90 -2.36 -1.87 -0.84
N ILE A 91 -1.72 -0.75 -1.15
CA ILE A 91 -0.44 -0.72 -1.86
C ILE A 91 0.64 -1.46 -1.08
N SER A 92 0.68 -1.27 0.24
CA SER A 92 1.63 -1.96 1.12
C SER A 92 1.49 -3.48 1.05
N ARG A 93 0.27 -3.99 1.11
CA ARG A 93 0.00 -5.43 0.98
C ARG A 93 0.40 -5.98 -0.38
N VAL A 94 0.08 -5.24 -1.43
CA VAL A 94 0.40 -5.64 -2.80
C VAL A 94 1.90 -5.61 -3.05
N SER A 95 2.64 -4.69 -2.45
CA SER A 95 4.09 -4.56 -2.64
C SER A 95 4.87 -5.81 -2.26
N ASP A 96 4.36 -6.59 -1.29
CA ASP A 96 5.02 -7.80 -0.82
C ASP A 96 5.13 -8.87 -1.91
N TRP A 97 4.19 -8.90 -2.85
CA TRP A 97 4.19 -9.89 -3.92
C TRP A 97 4.31 -9.31 -5.33
N ALA A 98 4.13 -8.01 -5.49
CA ALA A 98 4.20 -7.37 -6.80
C ALA A 98 5.62 -7.02 -7.25
N GLY A 99 6.60 -7.06 -6.34
CA GLY A 99 7.99 -6.74 -6.64
C GLY A 99 8.47 -5.38 -6.16
N GLY A 100 7.66 -4.69 -5.34
CA GLY A 100 8.03 -3.42 -4.74
C GLY A 100 6.92 -2.37 -4.84
N LYS A 101 7.21 -1.18 -4.33
CA LYS A 101 6.23 -0.09 -4.23
C LYS A 101 5.78 0.45 -5.60
N GLU A 102 6.67 0.53 -6.57
CA GLU A 102 6.36 1.02 -7.91
C GLU A 102 5.42 0.07 -8.63
N GLN A 103 5.70 -1.22 -8.55
CA GLN A 103 4.87 -2.27 -9.13
C GLN A 103 3.50 -2.33 -8.43
N ALA A 104 3.48 -2.15 -7.12
CA ALA A 104 2.25 -2.12 -6.34
C ALA A 104 1.38 -0.91 -6.71
N MET A 105 1.99 0.26 -6.89
CA MET A 105 1.29 1.45 -7.34
C MET A 105 0.72 1.26 -8.75
N ALA A 106 1.49 0.67 -9.65
CA ALA A 106 1.03 0.35 -11.00
C ALA A 106 -0.17 -0.61 -10.96
N TRP A 107 -0.10 -1.64 -10.14
CA TRP A 107 -1.22 -2.56 -9.91
C TRP A 107 -2.45 -1.82 -9.40
N TYR A 108 -2.28 -0.99 -8.39
CA TYR A 108 -3.35 -0.20 -7.76
C TYR A 108 -4.10 0.67 -8.77
N ARG A 109 -3.36 1.31 -9.66
CA ARG A 109 -3.92 2.27 -10.63
C ARG A 109 -4.44 1.61 -11.91
N ALA A 110 -3.86 0.51 -12.33
CA ALA A 110 -4.08 0.01 -13.68
C ALA A 110 -4.65 -1.41 -13.76
N GLN A 111 -4.54 -2.23 -12.71
CA GLN A 111 -4.97 -3.63 -12.79
C GLN A 111 -6.49 -3.75 -12.72
N PRO A 112 -7.17 -4.19 -13.79
CA PRO A 112 -8.58 -4.49 -13.74
C PRO A 112 -8.85 -5.69 -12.83
N LEU A 113 -9.85 -5.58 -11.96
CA LEU A 113 -10.23 -6.65 -11.05
C LEU A 113 -11.51 -7.32 -11.56
N PRO A 114 -11.44 -8.56 -12.09
CA PRO A 114 -12.62 -9.22 -12.65
C PRO A 114 -13.77 -9.35 -11.66
N ALA A 115 -13.47 -9.57 -10.37
CA ALA A 115 -14.47 -9.66 -9.31
C ALA A 115 -15.32 -8.38 -9.16
N PHE A 116 -14.84 -7.26 -9.69
CA PHE A 116 -15.49 -5.96 -9.61
C PHE A 116 -15.82 -5.37 -10.98
N GLY A 117 -16.08 -6.22 -11.97
CA GLY A 117 -16.43 -5.78 -13.32
C GLY A 117 -15.30 -5.10 -14.06
N GLY A 118 -14.06 -5.40 -13.73
CA GLY A 118 -12.88 -4.80 -14.35
C GLY A 118 -12.46 -3.44 -13.78
N ARG A 119 -13.06 -3.01 -12.68
CA ARG A 119 -12.64 -1.78 -11.98
C ARG A 119 -11.31 -1.98 -11.29
N THR A 120 -10.52 -0.92 -11.21
CA THR A 120 -9.24 -0.94 -10.49
C THR A 120 -9.43 -0.75 -8.99
N ALA A 121 -8.43 -1.12 -8.20
CA ALA A 121 -8.41 -0.83 -6.77
C ALA A 121 -8.53 0.68 -6.50
N GLU A 122 -7.82 1.50 -7.29
CA GLU A 122 -7.92 2.96 -7.20
C GLU A 122 -9.37 3.43 -7.36
N ALA A 123 -10.07 2.97 -8.38
CA ALA A 123 -11.46 3.35 -8.64
C ALA A 123 -12.37 2.93 -7.48
N LEU A 124 -12.17 1.74 -6.93
CA LEU A 124 -12.96 1.24 -5.80
C LEU A 124 -12.73 2.05 -4.52
N VAL A 125 -11.48 2.36 -4.21
CA VAL A 125 -11.15 3.17 -3.03
C VAL A 125 -11.72 4.58 -3.14
N LYS A 126 -11.61 5.21 -4.31
CA LYS A 126 -12.22 6.52 -4.57
C LYS A 126 -13.74 6.52 -4.36
N ASP A 127 -14.36 5.38 -4.64
CA ASP A 127 -15.82 5.19 -4.48
C ASP A 127 -16.20 4.72 -3.06
N GLY A 128 -15.27 4.78 -2.11
CA GLY A 128 -15.52 4.39 -0.72
C GLY A 128 -15.55 2.88 -0.47
N LYS A 129 -15.02 2.08 -1.39
CA LYS A 129 -15.07 0.62 -1.33
C LYS A 129 -13.72 -0.02 -0.97
N ALA A 130 -12.91 0.67 -0.18
CA ALA A 130 -11.63 0.12 0.28
C ALA A 130 -11.79 -1.21 1.04
N GLY A 131 -12.86 -1.35 1.82
CA GLY A 131 -13.18 -2.59 2.52
C GLY A 131 -13.34 -3.77 1.57
N ALA A 132 -14.01 -3.58 0.44
CA ALA A 132 -14.19 -4.63 -0.57
C ALA A 132 -12.85 -5.05 -1.19
N VAL A 133 -11.94 -4.10 -1.41
CA VAL A 133 -10.61 -4.41 -1.91
C VAL A 133 -9.79 -5.21 -0.88
N ARG A 134 -9.88 -4.82 0.40
CA ARG A 134 -9.20 -5.57 1.48
C ARG A 134 -9.72 -7.01 1.56
N ASP A 135 -11.03 -7.20 1.53
CA ASP A 135 -11.65 -8.53 1.54
C ASP A 135 -11.18 -9.38 0.35
N TYR A 136 -11.11 -8.76 -0.82
CA TYR A 136 -10.57 -9.39 -2.02
C TYR A 136 -9.11 -9.85 -1.80
N LEU A 137 -8.28 -8.99 -1.25
CA LEU A 137 -6.88 -9.31 -0.95
C LEU A 137 -6.76 -10.40 0.11
N ASP A 138 -7.61 -10.39 1.13
CA ASP A 138 -7.65 -11.43 2.15
C ASP A 138 -8.01 -12.78 1.54
N HIS A 139 -8.99 -12.80 0.65
CA HIS A 139 -9.40 -14.00 -0.06
C HIS A 139 -8.27 -14.55 -0.94
N MET A 140 -7.56 -13.68 -1.64
CA MET A 140 -6.39 -14.07 -2.43
C MET A 140 -5.27 -14.64 -1.57
N ALA A 141 -5.02 -14.06 -0.41
CA ALA A 141 -3.96 -14.48 0.50
C ALA A 141 -4.17 -15.89 1.06
N VAL A 142 -5.42 -16.35 1.18
CA VAL A 142 -5.74 -17.71 1.65
C VAL A 142 -5.97 -18.70 0.52
N GLY A 143 -5.51 -18.39 -0.69
CA GLY A 143 -5.58 -19.32 -1.81
C GLY A 143 -6.85 -19.24 -2.66
N GLY A 144 -7.49 -18.07 -2.68
CA GLY A 144 -8.72 -17.82 -3.43
C GLY A 144 -8.60 -17.89 -4.96
N PHE A 145 -7.47 -18.32 -5.47
CA PHE A 145 -7.23 -18.55 -6.90
C PHE A 145 -7.55 -19.97 -7.35
N ALA A 146 -7.83 -20.83 -6.42
CA ALA A 146 -8.14 -22.23 -6.76
C ALA A 146 -9.47 -22.35 -7.49
#